data_e9a19cc8d6e33c318f1bf3b600c3424d
#
_entry.id   e9a19cc8d6e33c318f1bf3b600c3424d
#
_cell.length_a   1.000
_cell.length_b   1.000
_cell.length_c   1.000
_cell.angle_alpha   90.00
_cell.angle_beta   90.00
_cell.angle_gamma   90.00
#
_symmetry.space_group_name_H-M   'P 1'
#
loop_
_entity.id
_entity.type
_entity.pdbx_description
1 polymer ?
#
loop_
_entity_poly.entity_id
_entity_poly.type
_entity_poly.pdbx_seq_one_letter_code
_entity_poly.pdbx_strand_id
1 'polypeptide(L)'
;VSYSKTFKELDKSQHDRASFDCGEKELNDFIQTQAAKHMQAGISRTMVLPASVPLPNQKYPICSFYSIAPSSISRDTLPQAMAKKLPRYPVPVFLLAQLAVHKEFHGSGLGKVSLIKALEYLWEINSHMRAYAIVVDCLTEQAESFYAKYGFEVLCEINGRVRMFIPMKTVGQLFT
;
A
#
# COMPACT_ATOMS: atom_id res chain seq x y z
N VAL A 1 -1.29 -0.85 -23.94
CA VAL A 1 -1.07 0.37 -23.16
C VAL A 1 0.20 0.23 -22.36
N SER A 2 1.08 1.23 -22.46
CA SER A 2 2.31 1.26 -21.68
C SER A 2 2.15 2.18 -20.47
N TYR A 3 2.98 1.94 -19.47
CA TYR A 3 2.98 2.74 -18.26
C TYR A 3 4.41 3.19 -17.90
N SER A 4 4.49 4.23 -17.08
CA SER A 4 5.74 4.72 -16.52
C SER A 4 6.43 3.62 -15.69
N LYS A 5 7.73 3.73 -15.50
CA LYS A 5 8.49 2.80 -14.67
C LYS A 5 8.59 3.26 -13.22
N THR A 6 8.16 4.49 -12.94
CA THR A 6 8.36 5.12 -11.64
C THR A 6 7.02 5.57 -11.06
N PHE A 7 6.77 5.18 -9.81
CA PHE A 7 5.64 5.72 -9.05
C PHE A 7 5.93 7.17 -8.68
N LYS A 8 4.89 7.99 -8.74
CA LYS A 8 4.94 9.42 -8.41
C LYS A 8 3.85 9.75 -7.41
N GLU A 9 4.08 10.79 -6.61
CA GLU A 9 3.04 11.27 -5.72
C GLU A 9 1.82 11.72 -6.51
N LEU A 10 0.63 11.37 -6.04
CA LEU A 10 -0.62 11.76 -6.69
C LEU A 10 -0.71 13.27 -6.81
N ASP A 11 -0.99 13.74 -8.03
CA ASP A 11 -1.22 15.15 -8.35
C ASP A 11 -2.49 15.25 -9.17
N LYS A 12 -3.52 15.89 -8.60
CA LYS A 12 -4.84 16.02 -9.25
C LYS A 12 -4.77 16.72 -10.61
N SER A 13 -3.78 17.59 -10.80
CA SER A 13 -3.63 18.32 -12.05
C SER A 13 -3.00 17.48 -13.16
N GLN A 14 -2.28 16.43 -12.81
CA GLN A 14 -1.54 15.60 -13.75
C GLN A 14 -2.14 14.21 -13.96
N HIS A 15 -2.82 13.67 -12.95
CA HIS A 15 -3.30 12.28 -12.97
C HIS A 15 -4.81 12.22 -13.07
N ASP A 16 -5.32 11.41 -14.00
CA ASP A 16 -6.75 11.22 -14.19
C ASP A 16 -7.28 10.17 -13.23
N ARG A 17 -7.94 10.61 -12.16
CA ARG A 17 -8.48 9.72 -11.13
C ARG A 17 -9.81 9.09 -11.56
N ALA A 18 -10.60 9.83 -12.35
CA ALA A 18 -11.96 9.43 -12.72
C ALA A 18 -12.01 8.14 -13.54
N SER A 19 -10.98 7.89 -14.37
CA SER A 19 -10.92 6.72 -15.23
C SER A 19 -10.39 5.47 -14.53
N PHE A 20 -9.91 5.59 -13.29
CA PHE A 20 -9.37 4.43 -12.57
C PHE A 20 -10.48 3.46 -12.18
N ASP A 21 -10.28 2.20 -12.53
CA ASP A 21 -11.21 1.11 -12.19
C ASP A 21 -10.43 -0.18 -11.99
N CYS A 22 -10.36 -0.63 -10.74
CA CYS A 22 -9.71 -1.89 -10.39
C CYS A 22 -10.70 -3.03 -10.18
N GLY A 23 -12.00 -2.77 -10.33
CA GLY A 23 -13.05 -3.75 -10.09
C GLY A 23 -13.56 -3.75 -8.64
N GLU A 24 -12.94 -3.06 -7.72
CA GLU A 24 -13.36 -2.94 -6.32
C GLU A 24 -13.80 -1.51 -6.03
N LYS A 25 -15.08 -1.34 -5.74
CA LYS A 25 -15.66 -0.02 -5.52
C LYS A 25 -14.95 0.77 -4.44
N GLU A 26 -14.62 0.14 -3.31
CA GLU A 26 -13.97 0.82 -2.19
C GLU A 26 -12.62 1.44 -2.60
N LEU A 27 -11.82 0.71 -3.37
CA LEU A 27 -10.52 1.18 -3.83
C LEU A 27 -10.67 2.26 -4.90
N ASN A 28 -11.65 2.11 -5.79
CA ASN A 28 -11.98 3.15 -6.79
C ASN A 28 -12.41 4.43 -6.10
N ASP A 29 -13.31 4.34 -5.14
CA ASP A 29 -13.81 5.50 -4.38
C ASP A 29 -12.65 6.20 -3.65
N PHE A 30 -11.73 5.42 -3.09
CA PHE A 30 -10.59 6.00 -2.37
C PHE A 30 -9.75 6.90 -3.29
N ILE A 31 -9.31 6.39 -4.42
CA ILE A 31 -8.44 7.19 -5.33
C ILE A 31 -9.21 8.35 -5.95
N GLN A 32 -10.49 8.18 -6.23
CA GLN A 32 -11.31 9.19 -6.89
C GLN A 32 -11.74 10.32 -5.96
N THR A 33 -12.02 10.03 -4.68
CA THR A 33 -12.65 11.00 -3.78
C THR A 33 -11.92 11.26 -2.48
N GLN A 34 -11.02 10.42 -2.02
CA GLN A 34 -10.44 10.50 -0.68
C GLN A 34 -8.94 10.74 -0.64
N ALA A 35 -8.18 10.11 -1.52
CA ALA A 35 -6.72 10.11 -1.45
C ALA A 35 -6.11 11.51 -1.38
N ALA A 36 -6.52 12.41 -2.28
CA ALA A 36 -5.99 13.76 -2.31
C ALA A 36 -6.34 14.55 -1.06
N LYS A 37 -7.53 14.35 -0.51
CA LYS A 37 -7.97 14.99 0.73
C LYS A 37 -7.15 14.53 1.93
N HIS A 38 -6.86 13.22 2.02
CA HIS A 38 -6.02 12.66 3.07
C HIS A 38 -4.59 13.21 3.00
N MET A 39 -4.05 13.35 1.80
CA MET A 39 -2.72 13.94 1.62
C MET A 39 -2.71 15.41 2.05
N GLN A 40 -3.72 16.16 1.67
CA GLN A 40 -3.84 17.57 2.05
C GLN A 40 -3.99 17.71 3.57
N ALA A 41 -4.70 16.80 4.21
CA ALA A 41 -4.84 16.77 5.67
C ALA A 41 -3.57 16.28 6.39
N GLY A 42 -2.58 15.78 5.67
CA GLY A 42 -1.31 15.31 6.25
C GLY A 42 -1.38 13.95 6.90
N ILE A 43 -2.34 13.09 6.53
CA ILE A 43 -2.54 11.80 7.20
C ILE A 43 -2.15 10.58 6.37
N SER A 44 -1.84 10.76 5.09
CA SER A 44 -1.37 9.67 4.23
C SER A 44 -0.64 10.21 3.02
N ARG A 45 0.03 9.31 2.31
CA ARG A 45 0.65 9.62 1.02
C ARG A 45 0.20 8.57 0.01
N THR A 46 -0.27 9.01 -1.15
CA THR A 46 -0.66 8.12 -2.25
C THR A 46 0.32 8.29 -3.41
N MET A 47 0.83 7.15 -3.87
CA MET A 47 1.76 7.06 -4.98
C MET A 47 1.05 6.38 -6.15
N VAL A 48 1.20 6.93 -7.34
CA VAL A 48 0.54 6.42 -8.54
C VAL A 48 1.55 6.06 -9.61
N LEU A 49 1.23 5.05 -10.41
CA LEU A 49 1.99 4.68 -11.59
C LEU A 49 1.19 5.16 -12.81
N PRO A 50 1.61 6.27 -13.43
CA PRO A 50 0.85 6.82 -14.56
C PRO A 50 1.11 6.05 -15.86
N ALA A 51 0.12 6.06 -16.75
CA ALA A 51 0.29 5.60 -18.11
C ALA A 51 1.29 6.52 -18.84
N SER A 52 1.85 6.03 -19.94
CA SER A 52 2.86 6.79 -20.71
C SER A 52 2.24 7.85 -21.61
N VAL A 53 0.94 7.74 -21.91
CA VAL A 53 0.23 8.62 -22.84
C VAL A 53 -0.95 9.28 -22.13
N PRO A 54 -1.06 10.62 -22.19
CA PRO A 54 -2.18 11.31 -21.56
C PRO A 54 -3.50 11.11 -22.31
N LEU A 55 -4.59 11.35 -21.60
CA LEU A 55 -5.93 11.46 -22.18
C LEU A 55 -6.09 12.81 -22.87
N PRO A 56 -7.20 13.01 -23.65
CA PRO A 56 -7.49 14.32 -24.28
C PRO A 56 -7.53 15.48 -23.29
N ASN A 57 -7.83 15.24 -22.01
CA ASN A 57 -7.83 16.26 -20.96
C ASN A 57 -6.42 16.62 -20.46
N GLN A 58 -5.36 16.10 -21.09
CA GLN A 58 -3.96 16.32 -20.74
C GLN A 58 -3.52 15.65 -19.45
N LYS A 59 -4.37 14.79 -18.85
CA LYS A 59 -4.04 14.05 -17.63
C LYS A 59 -3.69 12.60 -17.96
N TYR A 60 -2.81 12.02 -17.17
CA TYR A 60 -2.37 10.64 -17.37
C TYR A 60 -3.23 9.67 -16.58
N PRO A 61 -3.77 8.62 -17.23
CA PRO A 61 -4.46 7.56 -16.49
C PRO A 61 -3.57 6.92 -15.44
N ILE A 62 -4.19 6.45 -14.36
CA ILE A 62 -3.49 5.74 -13.28
C ILE A 62 -3.58 4.25 -13.56
N CYS A 63 -2.43 3.59 -13.71
CA CYS A 63 -2.37 2.15 -13.95
C CYS A 63 -2.37 1.34 -12.65
N SER A 64 -1.77 1.91 -11.61
CA SER A 64 -1.70 1.31 -10.28
C SER A 64 -1.48 2.42 -9.25
N PHE A 65 -1.89 2.18 -8.02
CA PHE A 65 -1.55 3.08 -6.92
C PHE A 65 -1.41 2.33 -5.61
N TYR A 66 -0.69 2.94 -4.68
CA TYR A 66 -0.69 2.49 -3.29
C TYR A 66 -0.73 3.72 -2.38
N SER A 67 -1.27 3.53 -1.18
CA SER A 67 -1.34 4.59 -0.17
C SER A 67 -0.74 4.09 1.13
N ILE A 68 0.06 4.93 1.76
CA ILE A 68 0.80 4.60 2.98
C ILE A 68 0.53 5.63 4.07
N ALA A 69 0.59 5.19 5.31
CA ALA A 69 0.40 6.06 6.47
C ALA A 69 1.16 5.48 7.67
N PRO A 70 1.56 6.33 8.62
CA PRO A 70 2.05 5.82 9.90
C PRO A 70 0.90 5.27 10.71
N SER A 71 1.16 4.26 11.52
CA SER A 71 0.16 3.65 12.39
C SER A 71 0.83 3.02 13.61
N SER A 72 0.04 2.37 14.45
CA SER A 72 0.55 1.58 15.55
C SER A 72 -0.31 0.36 15.76
N ILE A 73 0.27 -0.67 16.38
CA ILE A 73 -0.45 -1.88 16.79
C ILE A 73 -0.16 -2.14 18.26
N SER A 74 -1.10 -2.84 18.95
CA SER A 74 -0.81 -3.35 20.26
C SER A 74 0.20 -4.48 20.16
N ARG A 75 1.23 -4.47 21.02
CA ARG A 75 2.20 -5.57 21.04
C ARG A 75 1.55 -6.92 21.32
N ASP A 76 0.39 -6.93 21.99
CA ASP A 76 -0.34 -8.15 22.33
C ASP A 76 -0.96 -8.83 21.10
N THR A 77 -1.04 -8.15 19.95
CA THR A 77 -1.48 -8.75 18.70
C THR A 77 -0.36 -9.54 18.00
N LEU A 78 0.89 -9.30 18.37
CA LEU A 78 2.04 -10.00 17.81
C LEU A 78 2.21 -11.40 18.43
N PRO A 79 2.86 -12.33 17.71
CA PRO A 79 3.27 -13.61 18.30
C PRO A 79 4.05 -13.34 19.58
N GLN A 80 3.84 -14.17 20.60
CA GLN A 80 4.43 -13.98 21.92
C GLN A 80 5.96 -13.89 21.86
N ALA A 81 6.60 -14.68 21.01
CA ALA A 81 8.05 -14.65 20.86
C ALA A 81 8.58 -13.29 20.39
N MET A 82 7.77 -12.55 19.62
CA MET A 82 8.10 -11.19 19.17
C MET A 82 7.73 -10.16 20.23
N ALA A 83 6.53 -10.28 20.79
CA ALA A 83 5.98 -9.32 21.74
C ALA A 83 6.86 -9.18 22.98
N LYS A 84 7.41 -10.26 23.50
CA LYS A 84 8.24 -10.22 24.73
C LYS A 84 9.54 -9.44 24.55
N LYS A 85 9.97 -9.20 23.33
CA LYS A 85 11.19 -8.42 23.03
C LYS A 85 10.91 -6.94 22.90
N LEU A 86 9.67 -6.53 23.01
CA LEU A 86 9.23 -5.15 22.77
C LEU A 86 8.74 -4.51 24.08
N PRO A 87 8.87 -3.19 24.21
CA PRO A 87 8.34 -2.48 25.37
C PRO A 87 6.80 -2.50 25.35
N ARG A 88 6.21 -2.19 26.53
CA ARG A 88 4.76 -2.28 26.76
C ARG A 88 4.02 -1.02 26.36
N TYR A 89 4.20 -0.54 25.13
CA TYR A 89 3.41 0.54 24.57
C TYR A 89 3.19 0.30 23.08
N PRO A 90 2.34 1.10 22.43
CA PRO A 90 2.01 0.85 21.01
C PRO A 90 3.27 0.71 20.16
N VAL A 91 3.25 -0.30 19.28
CA VAL A 91 4.37 -0.59 18.40
C VAL A 91 4.19 0.21 17.11
N PRO A 92 5.14 1.05 16.71
CA PRO A 92 5.02 1.81 15.47
C PRO A 92 5.12 0.89 14.26
N VAL A 93 4.23 1.09 13.31
CA VAL A 93 4.20 0.35 12.05
C VAL A 93 3.91 1.31 10.90
N PHE A 94 4.22 0.89 9.68
CA PHE A 94 3.70 1.54 8.48
C PHE A 94 2.45 0.78 8.05
N LEU A 95 1.40 1.52 7.73
CA LEU A 95 0.18 0.96 7.17
C LEU A 95 0.23 1.12 5.65
N LEU A 96 0.23 0.00 4.92
CA LEU A 96 -0.05 -0.01 3.50
C LEU A 96 -1.57 -0.05 3.37
N ALA A 97 -2.16 1.14 3.35
CA ALA A 97 -3.61 1.30 3.50
C ALA A 97 -4.38 0.85 2.26
N GLN A 98 -3.81 1.07 1.09
CA GLN A 98 -4.45 0.74 -0.20
C GLN A 98 -3.37 0.27 -1.18
N LEU A 99 -3.72 -0.71 -1.99
CA LEU A 99 -2.92 -1.15 -3.14
C LEU A 99 -3.90 -1.66 -4.19
N ALA A 100 -3.86 -1.07 -5.38
CA ALA A 100 -4.79 -1.43 -6.43
C ALA A 100 -4.15 -1.30 -7.81
N VAL A 101 -4.59 -2.19 -8.72
CA VAL A 101 -4.14 -2.21 -10.12
C VAL A 101 -5.36 -2.09 -11.01
N HIS A 102 -5.30 -1.19 -11.99
CA HIS A 102 -6.37 -1.01 -12.96
C HIS A 102 -6.66 -2.35 -13.65
N LYS A 103 -7.94 -2.63 -13.85
CA LYS A 103 -8.40 -3.93 -14.37
C LYS A 103 -7.76 -4.34 -15.70
N GLU A 104 -7.39 -3.37 -16.54
CA GLU A 104 -6.69 -3.64 -17.81
C GLU A 104 -5.34 -4.32 -17.63
N PHE A 105 -4.75 -4.20 -16.45
CA PHE A 105 -3.44 -4.78 -16.15
C PHE A 105 -3.51 -5.98 -15.22
N HIS A 106 -4.72 -6.47 -14.89
CA HIS A 106 -4.87 -7.68 -14.09
C HIS A 106 -4.25 -8.87 -14.84
N GLY A 107 -3.54 -9.72 -14.12
CA GLY A 107 -2.84 -10.87 -14.72
C GLY A 107 -1.53 -10.55 -15.40
N SER A 108 -1.09 -9.29 -15.39
CA SER A 108 0.16 -8.85 -16.04
C SER A 108 1.38 -8.86 -15.12
N GLY A 109 1.18 -9.13 -13.82
CA GLY A 109 2.25 -9.03 -12.82
C GLY A 109 2.41 -7.64 -12.22
N LEU A 110 1.60 -6.67 -12.61
CA LEU A 110 1.70 -5.30 -12.09
C LEU A 110 1.37 -5.21 -10.61
N GLY A 111 0.51 -6.09 -10.08
CA GLY A 111 0.24 -6.17 -8.65
C GLY A 111 1.50 -6.48 -7.84
N LYS A 112 2.26 -7.48 -8.28
CA LYS A 112 3.55 -7.82 -7.66
C LYS A 112 4.54 -6.66 -7.73
N VAL A 113 4.67 -6.05 -8.91
CA VAL A 113 5.58 -4.92 -9.10
C VAL A 113 5.19 -3.76 -8.19
N SER A 114 3.91 -3.46 -8.10
CA SER A 114 3.40 -2.39 -7.24
C SER A 114 3.68 -2.65 -5.76
N LEU A 115 3.49 -3.89 -5.31
CA LEU A 115 3.81 -4.26 -3.92
C LEU A 115 5.30 -4.11 -3.65
N ILE A 116 6.16 -4.63 -4.52
CA ILE A 116 7.62 -4.53 -4.34
C ILE A 116 8.06 -3.06 -4.29
N LYS A 117 7.49 -2.22 -5.14
CA LYS A 117 7.81 -0.78 -5.13
C LYS A 117 7.34 -0.11 -3.85
N ALA A 118 6.17 -0.48 -3.33
CA ALA A 118 5.69 0.03 -2.04
C ALA A 118 6.61 -0.39 -0.89
N LEU A 119 7.02 -1.67 -0.86
CA LEU A 119 7.93 -2.19 0.16
C LEU A 119 9.30 -1.49 0.09
N GLU A 120 9.82 -1.29 -1.12
CA GLU A 120 11.09 -0.60 -1.34
C GLU A 120 11.03 0.84 -0.81
N TYR A 121 9.95 1.55 -1.10
CA TYR A 121 9.76 2.91 -0.64
C TYR A 121 9.65 2.97 0.89
N LEU A 122 8.91 2.07 1.50
CA LEU A 122 8.79 1.99 2.96
C LEU A 122 10.12 1.61 3.62
N TRP A 123 10.90 0.74 2.99
CA TRP A 123 12.24 0.41 3.45
C TRP A 123 13.15 1.65 3.44
N GLU A 124 13.05 2.47 2.40
CA GLU A 124 13.78 3.73 2.32
C GLU A 124 13.38 4.68 3.44
N ILE A 125 12.06 4.85 3.68
CA ILE A 125 11.55 5.69 4.77
C ILE A 125 12.06 5.18 6.12
N ASN A 126 12.14 3.87 6.29
CA ASN A 126 12.61 3.24 7.52
C ASN A 126 14.06 3.61 7.85
N SER A 127 14.86 4.04 6.87
CA SER A 127 16.22 4.53 7.13
C SER A 127 16.23 5.87 7.86
N HIS A 128 15.14 6.61 7.78
CA HIS A 128 14.98 7.92 8.42
C HIS A 128 14.12 7.85 9.68
N MET A 129 13.10 7.01 9.67
CA MET A 129 12.18 6.86 10.79
C MET A 129 11.77 5.40 10.89
N ARG A 130 12.10 4.76 12.02
CA ARG A 130 11.92 3.33 12.19
C ARG A 130 10.46 2.96 12.43
N ALA A 131 10.05 1.85 11.80
CA ALA A 131 8.81 1.14 12.10
C ALA A 131 9.13 -0.34 12.24
N TYR A 132 8.40 -1.02 13.11
CA TYR A 132 8.64 -2.44 13.40
C TYR A 132 8.25 -3.34 12.25
N ALA A 133 7.13 -3.00 11.58
CA ALA A 133 6.53 -3.84 10.54
C ALA A 133 5.71 -2.99 9.59
N ILE A 134 5.33 -3.62 8.48
CA ILE A 134 4.31 -3.10 7.57
C ILE A 134 3.06 -3.93 7.81
N VAL A 135 1.90 -3.27 7.95
CA VAL A 135 0.60 -3.94 8.10
C VAL A 135 -0.30 -3.62 6.93
N VAL A 136 -1.16 -4.56 6.58
CA VAL A 136 -2.19 -4.41 5.53
C VAL A 136 -3.51 -4.94 6.08
N ASP A 137 -4.61 -4.29 5.72
CA ASP A 137 -5.96 -4.76 6.04
C ASP A 137 -6.58 -5.29 4.76
N CYS A 138 -6.82 -6.61 4.72
CA CYS A 138 -7.25 -7.27 3.50
C CYS A 138 -8.74 -7.09 3.26
N LEU A 139 -9.09 -6.59 2.08
CA LEU A 139 -10.47 -6.38 1.66
C LEU A 139 -11.16 -7.70 1.30
N THR A 140 -10.42 -8.64 0.72
CA THR A 140 -10.95 -9.90 0.19
C THR A 140 -10.01 -11.07 0.53
N GLU A 141 -10.54 -12.31 0.36
CA GLU A 141 -9.70 -13.51 0.50
C GLU A 141 -8.60 -13.55 -0.56
N GLN A 142 -8.87 -13.01 -1.74
CA GLN A 142 -7.86 -12.90 -2.81
C GLN A 142 -6.70 -12.01 -2.37
N ALA A 143 -7.01 -10.90 -1.68
CA ALA A 143 -5.98 -10.02 -1.13
C ALA A 143 -5.16 -10.74 -0.06
N GLU A 144 -5.81 -11.52 0.83
CA GLU A 144 -5.09 -12.32 1.83
C GLU A 144 -4.11 -13.28 1.18
N SER A 145 -4.56 -14.01 0.15
CA SER A 145 -3.70 -14.95 -0.58
C SER A 145 -2.54 -14.24 -1.27
N PHE A 146 -2.81 -13.08 -1.85
CA PHE A 146 -1.80 -12.27 -2.51
C PHE A 146 -0.70 -11.85 -1.53
N TYR A 147 -1.06 -11.28 -0.38
CA TYR A 147 -0.08 -10.83 0.61
C TYR A 147 0.66 -12.00 1.26
N ALA A 148 -0.03 -13.11 1.54
CA ALA A 148 0.59 -14.31 2.11
C ALA A 148 1.68 -14.85 1.18
N LYS A 149 1.45 -14.80 -0.13
CA LYS A 149 2.43 -15.24 -1.13
C LYS A 149 3.74 -14.46 -1.05
N TYR A 150 3.69 -13.20 -0.60
CA TYR A 150 4.87 -12.32 -0.52
C TYR A 150 5.40 -12.17 0.90
N GLY A 151 5.05 -13.08 1.80
CA GLY A 151 5.68 -13.16 3.12
C GLY A 151 4.92 -12.49 4.25
N PHE A 152 3.74 -11.95 3.99
CA PHE A 152 2.90 -11.42 5.05
C PHE A 152 2.24 -12.57 5.83
N GLU A 153 2.09 -12.38 7.12
CA GLU A 153 1.43 -13.34 8.01
C GLU A 153 0.19 -12.70 8.64
N VAL A 154 -0.79 -13.51 9.00
CA VAL A 154 -1.99 -13.03 9.70
C VAL A 154 -1.60 -12.49 11.07
N LEU A 155 -2.07 -11.30 11.39
CA LEU A 155 -1.85 -10.67 12.69
C LEU A 155 -3.11 -10.77 13.57
N CYS A 156 -4.24 -10.33 13.06
CA CYS A 156 -5.50 -10.28 13.79
C CYS A 156 -6.64 -9.93 12.85
N GLU A 157 -7.86 -9.88 13.39
CA GLU A 157 -9.00 -9.29 12.69
C GLU A 157 -9.27 -7.90 13.27
N ILE A 158 -9.59 -6.95 12.39
CA ILE A 158 -9.93 -5.59 12.78
C ILE A 158 -11.05 -5.09 11.88
N ASN A 159 -12.13 -4.62 12.46
CA ASN A 159 -13.28 -4.08 11.71
C ASN A 159 -13.80 -5.04 10.62
N GLY A 160 -13.85 -6.35 10.93
CA GLY A 160 -14.30 -7.37 10.00
C GLY A 160 -13.31 -7.75 8.91
N ARG A 161 -12.08 -7.29 8.99
CA ARG A 161 -11.03 -7.59 8.00
C ARG A 161 -9.87 -8.33 8.64
N VAL A 162 -9.21 -9.14 7.85
CA VAL A 162 -7.97 -9.80 8.27
C VAL A 162 -6.82 -8.81 8.11
N ARG A 163 -6.16 -8.52 9.22
CA ARG A 163 -4.93 -7.71 9.20
C ARG A 163 -3.73 -8.64 9.12
N MET A 164 -2.84 -8.35 8.19
CA MET A 164 -1.60 -9.10 8.00
C MET A 164 -0.40 -8.17 8.23
N PHE A 165 0.75 -8.75 8.51
CA PHE A 165 1.97 -7.98 8.75
C PHE A 165 3.19 -8.67 8.18
N ILE A 166 4.21 -7.88 7.91
CA ILE A 166 5.55 -8.36 7.59
C ILE A 166 6.54 -7.54 8.42
N PRO A 167 7.41 -8.17 9.22
CA PRO A 167 8.42 -7.43 9.98
C PRO A 167 9.33 -6.63 9.05
N MET A 168 9.69 -5.42 9.44
CA MET A 168 10.58 -4.58 8.63
C MET A 168 11.94 -5.26 8.42
N LYS A 169 12.39 -6.03 9.39
CA LYS A 169 13.62 -6.83 9.27
C LYS A 169 13.55 -7.79 8.08
N THR A 170 12.39 -8.42 7.87
CA THR A 170 12.17 -9.33 6.73
C THR A 170 12.16 -8.54 5.42
N VAL A 171 11.50 -7.38 5.40
CA VAL A 171 11.49 -6.49 4.23
C VAL A 171 12.92 -6.12 3.83
N GLY A 172 13.75 -5.78 4.83
CA GLY A 172 15.15 -5.43 4.58
C GLY A 172 15.95 -6.50 3.86
N GLN A 173 15.61 -7.77 4.06
CA GLN A 173 16.29 -8.88 3.38
C GLN A 173 16.04 -8.89 1.86
N LEU A 174 14.98 -8.24 1.40
CA LEU A 174 14.67 -8.12 -0.03
C LEU A 174 15.55 -7.08 -0.72
N PHE A 175 16.08 -6.10 0.03
CA PHE A 175 16.74 -4.92 -0.53
C PHE A 175 18.19 -4.73 -0.06
N THR A 176 18.75 -5.73 0.59
CA THR A 176 20.16 -5.67 1.07
C THR A 176 20.99 -6.86 0.61
#